data_6a8f92c95cde4baf9e4595ae69e19d1a
#
_entry.id   6a8f92c95cde4baf9e4595ae69e19d1a
#
_cell.length_a   1.000
_cell.length_b   1.000
_cell.length_c   1.000
_cell.angle_alpha   90.00
_cell.angle_beta   90.00
_cell.angle_gamma   90.00
#
_symmetry.space_group_name_H-M   'P 1'
#
loop_
_entity.id
_entity.type
_entity.pdbx_description
1 polymer ?
#
loop_
_entity_poly.entity_id
_entity_poly.type
_entity_poly.pdbx_seq_one_letter_code
_entity_poly.pdbx_strand_id
1 'polypeptide(L)'
;ADQAADYEIIYGMCPPQELKAAANLKWLCCSFAGVDAYTDETIYPNPDVLLSNSSGAYGITISEHILMVTLMMLRQMPKFEEIVKNREWEKGLSMRSICGSSITVLGTGDIGTNFARRAKALGAKVIRGVRRTKKAGDPAYDEMYTFEELDSVLPKTEILVMALPATKETNHILSRERIAL
;
A
#
# COMPACT_ATOMS: atom_id res chain seq x y z
N ALA A 1 -28.68 -8.22 -11.87
CA ALA A 1 -29.31 -7.08 -11.17
C ALA A 1 -30.56 -7.53 -10.40
N ASP A 2 -31.44 -8.31 -11.03
CA ASP A 2 -32.76 -8.64 -10.47
C ASP A 2 -32.72 -9.54 -9.21
N GLN A 3 -31.59 -10.17 -8.91
CA GLN A 3 -31.45 -11.06 -7.73
C GLN A 3 -30.91 -10.33 -6.48
N ALA A 4 -30.27 -9.16 -6.63
CA ALA A 4 -29.68 -8.47 -5.49
C ALA A 4 -30.73 -8.00 -4.46
N ALA A 5 -31.96 -7.73 -4.92
CA ALA A 5 -33.06 -7.26 -4.06
C ALA A 5 -33.50 -8.29 -3.01
N ASP A 6 -33.24 -9.59 -3.24
CA ASP A 6 -33.72 -10.68 -2.38
C ASP A 6 -32.77 -10.97 -1.20
N TYR A 7 -31.56 -10.40 -1.21
CA TYR A 7 -30.52 -10.74 -0.22
C TYR A 7 -30.33 -9.65 0.83
N GLU A 8 -30.22 -10.06 2.08
CA GLU A 8 -29.87 -9.23 3.22
C GLU A 8 -28.33 -9.07 3.37
N ILE A 9 -27.57 -10.07 2.89
CA ILE A 9 -26.10 -10.11 2.98
C ILE A 9 -25.54 -10.43 1.61
N ILE A 10 -24.60 -9.60 1.16
CA ILE A 10 -23.82 -9.85 -0.06
C ILE A 10 -22.36 -10.04 0.33
N TYR A 11 -21.77 -11.18 -0.03
CA TYR A 11 -20.35 -11.48 0.15
C TYR A 11 -19.62 -11.48 -1.19
N GLY A 12 -18.50 -10.78 -1.28
CA GLY A 12 -17.66 -10.77 -2.47
C GLY A 12 -17.64 -9.39 -3.14
N MET A 13 -17.78 -9.39 -4.46
CA MET A 13 -17.81 -8.17 -5.28
C MET A 13 -19.22 -7.97 -5.84
N CYS A 14 -19.80 -6.83 -5.57
CA CYS A 14 -21.04 -6.37 -6.21
C CYS A 14 -20.78 -5.00 -6.83
N PRO A 15 -21.05 -4.79 -8.12
CA PRO A 15 -20.86 -3.48 -8.74
C PRO A 15 -21.65 -2.39 -7.98
N PRO A 16 -21.04 -1.23 -7.67
CA PRO A 16 -21.70 -0.17 -6.89
C PRO A 16 -23.05 0.27 -7.47
N GLN A 17 -23.18 0.30 -8.79
CA GLN A 17 -24.42 0.67 -9.48
C GLN A 17 -25.58 -0.31 -9.26
N GLU A 18 -25.28 -1.55 -8.86
CA GLU A 18 -26.30 -2.57 -8.59
C GLU A 18 -26.78 -2.57 -7.12
N LEU A 19 -25.99 -1.95 -6.22
CA LEU A 19 -26.31 -1.91 -4.79
C LEU A 19 -27.60 -1.16 -4.47
N LYS A 20 -27.93 -0.11 -5.23
CA LYS A 20 -29.20 0.63 -5.04
C LYS A 20 -30.43 -0.24 -5.22
N ALA A 21 -30.36 -1.28 -6.07
CA ALA A 21 -31.46 -2.20 -6.29
C ALA A 21 -31.60 -3.25 -5.19
N ALA A 22 -30.60 -3.37 -4.30
CA ALA A 22 -30.58 -4.35 -3.21
C ALA A 22 -31.39 -3.86 -2.00
N ALA A 23 -32.70 -3.74 -2.16
CA ALA A 23 -33.61 -3.10 -1.18
C ALA A 23 -33.54 -3.70 0.23
N ASN A 24 -33.26 -4.98 0.37
CA ASN A 24 -33.19 -5.71 1.64
C ASN A 24 -31.75 -5.79 2.20
N LEU A 25 -30.76 -5.15 1.54
CA LEU A 25 -29.35 -5.28 1.95
C LEU A 25 -29.12 -4.65 3.33
N LYS A 26 -28.52 -5.44 4.22
CA LYS A 26 -28.09 -5.05 5.56
C LYS A 26 -26.58 -5.04 5.72
N TRP A 27 -25.88 -5.92 4.95
CA TRP A 27 -24.45 -6.06 5.06
C TRP A 27 -23.79 -6.39 3.72
N LEU A 28 -22.85 -5.53 3.29
CA LEU A 28 -21.94 -5.80 2.20
C LEU A 28 -20.57 -6.20 2.77
N CYS A 29 -20.16 -7.44 2.59
CA CYS A 29 -18.88 -7.98 3.03
C CYS A 29 -17.97 -8.15 1.82
N CYS A 30 -17.07 -7.20 1.58
CA CYS A 30 -16.12 -7.24 0.46
C CYS A 30 -15.00 -8.24 0.74
N SER A 31 -14.74 -9.14 -0.22
CA SER A 31 -13.64 -10.11 -0.16
C SER A 31 -12.26 -9.51 -0.48
N PHE A 32 -12.16 -8.20 -0.67
CA PHE A 32 -10.96 -7.43 -1.00
C PHE A 32 -10.78 -6.25 -0.04
N ALA A 33 -9.59 -5.65 -0.01
CA ALA A 33 -9.26 -4.59 0.96
C ALA A 33 -9.61 -3.17 0.47
N GLY A 34 -9.44 -2.87 -0.82
CA GLY A 34 -9.72 -1.54 -1.39
C GLY A 34 -11.20 -1.33 -1.61
N VAL A 35 -11.83 -0.50 -0.80
CA VAL A 35 -13.30 -0.26 -0.82
C VAL A 35 -13.67 1.18 -1.13
N ASP A 36 -12.77 1.95 -1.71
CA ASP A 36 -12.98 3.38 -2.03
C ASP A 36 -14.21 3.62 -2.89
N ALA A 37 -14.53 2.73 -3.84
CA ALA A 37 -15.74 2.80 -4.65
C ALA A 37 -17.04 2.49 -3.87
N TYR A 38 -16.92 2.00 -2.63
CA TYR A 38 -18.02 1.58 -1.78
C TYR A 38 -18.24 2.49 -0.57
N THR A 39 -17.47 3.56 -0.43
CA THR A 39 -17.57 4.50 0.68
C THR A 39 -18.58 5.63 0.45
N ASP A 40 -19.15 5.74 -0.73
CA ASP A 40 -20.22 6.68 -1.05
C ASP A 40 -21.56 6.11 -0.55
N GLU A 41 -22.12 6.73 0.49
CA GLU A 41 -23.39 6.31 1.08
C GLU A 41 -24.56 6.34 0.09
N THR A 42 -24.46 7.15 -0.96
CA THR A 42 -25.52 7.28 -1.97
C THR A 42 -25.70 6.06 -2.88
N ILE A 43 -24.75 5.13 -2.88
CA ILE A 43 -24.83 3.88 -3.65
C ILE A 43 -25.68 2.80 -2.96
N TYR A 44 -26.00 2.98 -1.67
CA TYR A 44 -26.77 2.03 -0.89
C TYR A 44 -28.27 2.33 -0.90
N PRO A 45 -29.12 1.31 -0.70
CA PRO A 45 -30.57 1.50 -0.63
C PRO A 45 -31.00 2.26 0.62
N ASN A 46 -30.23 2.15 1.72
CA ASN A 46 -30.47 2.82 2.99
C ASN A 46 -29.15 3.04 3.74
N PRO A 47 -29.10 4.00 4.70
CA PRO A 47 -27.89 4.38 5.42
C PRO A 47 -27.43 3.35 6.46
N ASP A 48 -28.25 2.36 6.80
CA ASP A 48 -27.95 1.38 7.85
C ASP A 48 -27.17 0.16 7.31
N VAL A 49 -26.85 0.14 6.01
CA VAL A 49 -26.05 -0.94 5.41
C VAL A 49 -24.63 -0.95 5.98
N LEU A 50 -24.25 -2.07 6.57
CA LEU A 50 -22.89 -2.26 7.07
C LEU A 50 -21.95 -2.60 5.91
N LEU A 51 -20.81 -1.91 5.83
CA LEU A 51 -19.71 -2.23 4.93
C LEU A 51 -18.56 -2.83 5.73
N SER A 52 -18.10 -4.01 5.33
CA SER A 52 -16.85 -4.59 5.82
C SER A 52 -15.95 -5.05 4.67
N ASN A 53 -14.66 -5.12 4.92
CA ASN A 53 -13.66 -5.52 3.92
C ASN A 53 -12.62 -6.47 4.51
N SER A 54 -11.77 -7.03 3.64
CA SER A 54 -10.69 -7.93 4.02
C SER A 54 -9.38 -7.21 4.37
N SER A 55 -9.47 -6.05 5.04
CA SER A 55 -8.27 -5.37 5.59
C SER A 55 -7.53 -6.29 6.55
N GLY A 56 -6.18 -6.38 6.39
CA GLY A 56 -5.34 -7.26 7.20
C GLY A 56 -5.07 -8.64 6.57
N ALA A 57 -5.83 -9.04 5.54
CA ALA A 57 -5.64 -10.34 4.89
C ALA A 57 -4.42 -10.39 3.94
N TYR A 58 -3.95 -9.26 3.46
CA TYR A 58 -2.96 -9.17 2.39
C TYR A 58 -1.58 -8.68 2.83
N GLY A 59 -1.41 -8.35 4.11
CA GLY A 59 -0.19 -7.73 4.63
C GLY A 59 1.08 -8.55 4.36
N ILE A 60 1.02 -9.86 4.51
CA ILE A 60 2.16 -10.76 4.28
C ILE A 60 2.50 -10.79 2.78
N THR A 61 1.57 -11.21 1.95
CA THR A 61 1.84 -11.45 0.51
C THR A 61 2.21 -10.19 -0.24
N ILE A 62 1.53 -9.06 0.02
CA ILE A 62 1.86 -7.79 -0.64
C ILE A 62 3.19 -7.24 -0.14
N SER A 63 3.49 -7.35 1.16
CA SER A 63 4.80 -6.89 1.66
C SER A 63 5.97 -7.72 1.13
N GLU A 64 5.78 -9.01 0.87
CA GLU A 64 6.77 -9.86 0.19
C GLU A 64 6.96 -9.44 -1.26
N HIS A 65 5.87 -9.12 -1.96
CA HIS A 65 5.95 -8.57 -3.32
C HIS A 65 6.72 -7.24 -3.36
N ILE A 66 6.42 -6.31 -2.44
CA ILE A 66 7.15 -5.03 -2.34
C ILE A 66 8.64 -5.29 -2.08
N LEU A 67 8.96 -6.22 -1.18
CA LEU A 67 10.33 -6.59 -0.87
C LEU A 67 11.05 -7.17 -2.10
N MET A 68 10.41 -8.08 -2.82
CA MET A 68 10.92 -8.66 -4.07
C MET A 68 11.25 -7.57 -5.09
N VAL A 69 10.29 -6.69 -5.38
CA VAL A 69 10.49 -5.59 -6.35
C VAL A 69 11.60 -4.64 -5.88
N THR A 70 11.65 -4.31 -4.58
CA THR A 70 12.72 -3.48 -4.01
C THR A 70 14.09 -4.10 -4.24
N LEU A 71 14.25 -5.40 -3.97
CA LEU A 71 15.51 -6.11 -4.20
C LEU A 71 15.85 -6.19 -5.69
N MET A 72 14.88 -6.45 -6.56
CA MET A 72 15.08 -6.45 -8.01
C MET A 72 15.64 -5.11 -8.51
N MET A 73 15.07 -4.00 -8.04
CA MET A 73 15.54 -2.65 -8.41
C MET A 73 16.94 -2.37 -7.86
N LEU A 74 17.18 -2.64 -6.58
CA LEU A 74 18.48 -2.41 -5.94
C LEU A 74 19.60 -3.25 -6.54
N ARG A 75 19.26 -4.46 -7.02
CA ARG A 75 20.20 -5.41 -7.64
C ARG A 75 20.22 -5.31 -9.18
N GLN A 76 19.52 -4.33 -9.75
CA GLN A 76 19.45 -4.07 -11.20
C GLN A 76 19.05 -5.31 -12.03
N MET A 77 18.11 -6.11 -11.51
CA MET A 77 17.66 -7.33 -12.18
C MET A 77 17.18 -7.13 -13.62
N PRO A 78 16.44 -6.04 -13.97
CA PRO A 78 16.06 -5.81 -15.38
C PRO A 78 17.28 -5.69 -16.31
N LYS A 79 18.39 -5.08 -15.82
CA LYS A 79 19.63 -4.97 -16.61
C LYS A 79 20.30 -6.34 -16.76
N PHE A 80 20.30 -7.14 -15.71
CA PHE A 80 20.82 -8.52 -15.78
C PHE A 80 20.02 -9.40 -16.74
N GLU A 81 18.71 -9.27 -16.77
CA GLU A 81 17.85 -9.99 -17.74
C GLU A 81 18.24 -9.66 -19.18
N GLU A 82 18.51 -8.38 -19.47
CA GLU A 82 18.95 -7.92 -20.78
C GLU A 82 20.33 -8.50 -21.15
N ILE A 83 21.30 -8.46 -20.23
CA ILE A 83 22.65 -9.02 -20.39
C ILE A 83 22.57 -10.53 -20.68
N VAL A 84 21.78 -11.26 -19.88
CA VAL A 84 21.61 -12.73 -20.07
C VAL A 84 20.94 -13.04 -21.40
N LYS A 85 19.91 -12.27 -21.78
CA LYS A 85 19.23 -12.43 -23.08
C LYS A 85 20.17 -12.25 -24.26
N ASN A 86 21.13 -11.31 -24.14
CA ASN A 86 22.15 -11.05 -25.16
C ASN A 86 23.35 -12.01 -25.09
N ARG A 87 23.40 -12.93 -24.09
CA ARG A 87 24.54 -13.81 -23.81
C ARG A 87 25.84 -13.05 -23.58
N GLU A 88 25.72 -11.89 -22.94
CA GLU A 88 26.81 -10.98 -22.59
C GLU A 88 27.25 -11.17 -21.14
N TRP A 89 28.45 -10.65 -20.82
CA TRP A 89 28.94 -10.55 -19.46
C TRP A 89 29.41 -9.13 -19.20
N GLU A 90 28.65 -8.36 -18.40
CA GLU A 90 28.98 -7.00 -18.03
C GLU A 90 29.50 -6.93 -16.60
N LYS A 91 30.57 -6.17 -16.38
CA LYS A 91 31.17 -5.91 -15.07
C LYS A 91 30.88 -4.47 -14.65
N GLY A 92 30.82 -4.23 -13.32
CA GLY A 92 30.79 -2.87 -12.78
C GLY A 92 29.41 -2.26 -12.64
N LEU A 93 28.33 -3.06 -12.69
CA LEU A 93 26.99 -2.58 -12.33
C LEU A 93 26.99 -2.11 -10.88
N SER A 94 26.61 -0.86 -10.66
CA SER A 94 26.44 -0.31 -9.31
C SER A 94 25.22 -0.91 -8.65
N MET A 95 25.42 -1.69 -7.62
CA MET A 95 24.34 -2.35 -6.87
C MET A 95 24.19 -1.72 -5.48
N ARG A 96 22.96 -1.69 -5.00
CA ARG A 96 22.61 -1.21 -3.65
C ARG A 96 22.02 -2.35 -2.83
N SER A 97 21.88 -2.11 -1.52
CA SER A 97 21.33 -3.09 -0.58
C SER A 97 20.28 -2.44 0.32
N ILE A 98 19.35 -3.23 0.83
CA ILE A 98 18.47 -2.83 1.93
C ILE A 98 19.30 -2.65 3.21
N CYS A 99 20.29 -3.50 3.45
CA CYS A 99 21.20 -3.37 4.58
C CYS A 99 21.91 -2.01 4.53
N GLY A 100 21.81 -1.26 5.63
CA GLY A 100 22.35 0.08 5.77
C GLY A 100 21.54 1.20 5.13
N SER A 101 20.45 0.89 4.40
CA SER A 101 19.64 1.91 3.73
C SER A 101 18.68 2.65 4.68
N SER A 102 18.28 3.84 4.24
CA SER A 102 17.30 4.71 4.88
C SER A 102 15.97 4.59 4.12
N ILE A 103 14.95 4.09 4.79
CA ILE A 103 13.65 3.74 4.19
C ILE A 103 12.56 4.64 4.75
N THR A 104 11.66 5.11 3.90
CA THR A 104 10.41 5.74 4.32
C THR A 104 9.21 4.95 3.80
N VAL A 105 8.26 4.68 4.70
CA VAL A 105 7.02 3.96 4.40
C VAL A 105 5.83 4.91 4.56
N LEU A 106 5.22 5.29 3.45
CA LEU A 106 3.98 6.05 3.44
C LEU A 106 2.80 5.08 3.64
N GLY A 107 2.14 5.20 4.77
CA GLY A 107 1.09 4.27 5.18
C GLY A 107 1.61 3.15 6.08
N THR A 108 1.47 3.34 7.41
CA THR A 108 1.92 2.40 8.45
C THR A 108 0.79 1.46 8.89
N GLY A 109 -0.03 1.03 7.93
CA GLY A 109 -1.05 0.01 8.11
C GLY A 109 -0.46 -1.40 8.04
N ASP A 110 -1.30 -2.39 7.78
CA ASP A 110 -0.92 -3.81 7.71
C ASP A 110 0.22 -4.06 6.72
N ILE A 111 0.07 -3.64 5.46
CA ILE A 111 1.07 -3.86 4.41
C ILE A 111 2.38 -3.15 4.73
N GLY A 112 2.32 -1.84 5.04
CA GLY A 112 3.53 -1.04 5.33
C GLY A 112 4.29 -1.55 6.54
N THR A 113 3.60 -1.96 7.60
CA THR A 113 4.22 -2.51 8.81
C THR A 113 4.85 -3.87 8.56
N ASN A 114 4.19 -4.75 7.81
CA ASN A 114 4.77 -6.03 7.42
C ASN A 114 6.02 -5.87 6.56
N PHE A 115 6.05 -4.88 5.65
CA PHE A 115 7.26 -4.55 4.90
C PHE A 115 8.36 -4.00 5.83
N ALA A 116 8.04 -3.05 6.72
CA ALA A 116 8.99 -2.45 7.65
C ALA A 116 9.70 -3.50 8.52
N ARG A 117 8.95 -4.45 9.08
CA ARG A 117 9.51 -5.57 9.87
C ARG A 117 10.52 -6.40 9.07
N ARG A 118 10.22 -6.71 7.81
CA ARG A 118 11.11 -7.47 6.92
C ARG A 118 12.35 -6.66 6.54
N ALA A 119 12.18 -5.39 6.19
CA ALA A 119 13.31 -4.50 5.88
C ALA A 119 14.24 -4.30 7.09
N LYS A 120 13.67 -4.20 8.30
CA LYS A 120 14.43 -4.15 9.56
C LYS A 120 15.26 -5.41 9.76
N ALA A 121 14.67 -6.58 9.55
CA ALA A 121 15.35 -7.88 9.64
C ALA A 121 16.48 -8.03 8.62
N LEU A 122 16.37 -7.37 7.46
CA LEU A 122 17.42 -7.30 6.45
C LEU A 122 18.49 -6.23 6.73
N GLY A 123 18.44 -5.57 7.88
CA GLY A 123 19.46 -4.62 8.32
C GLY A 123 19.30 -3.21 7.78
N ALA A 124 18.10 -2.76 7.43
CA ALA A 124 17.84 -1.35 7.14
C ALA A 124 18.31 -0.48 8.33
N LYS A 125 19.02 0.62 8.03
CA LYS A 125 19.64 1.49 9.05
C LYS A 125 18.58 2.27 9.81
N VAL A 126 17.64 2.86 9.08
CA VAL A 126 16.54 3.66 9.64
C VAL A 126 15.27 3.42 8.82
N ILE A 127 14.17 3.19 9.50
CA ILE A 127 12.85 3.05 8.88
C ILE A 127 11.93 4.12 9.46
N ARG A 128 11.44 5.02 8.59
CA ARG A 128 10.50 6.09 8.90
C ARG A 128 9.10 5.71 8.47
N GLY A 129 8.15 5.82 9.38
CA GLY A 129 6.74 5.67 9.08
C GLY A 129 6.06 7.03 8.91
N VAL A 130 5.27 7.19 7.84
CA VAL A 130 4.47 8.40 7.62
C VAL A 130 2.99 8.03 7.53
N ARG A 131 2.15 8.77 8.28
CA ARG A 131 0.70 8.54 8.35
C ARG A 131 -0.06 9.84 8.61
N ARG A 132 -1.40 9.79 8.53
CA ARG A 132 -2.26 10.98 8.74
C ARG A 132 -2.07 11.62 10.12
N THR A 133 -2.03 10.82 11.18
CA THR A 133 -1.98 11.30 12.56
C THR A 133 -0.74 10.79 13.26
N LYS A 134 -0.08 11.64 14.05
CA LYS A 134 1.08 11.24 14.85
C LYS A 134 0.63 10.27 15.94
N LYS A 135 1.03 9.02 15.81
CA LYS A 135 0.73 7.94 16.76
C LYS A 135 1.95 7.05 16.84
N ALA A 136 2.22 6.49 18.00
CA ALA A 136 3.27 5.48 18.16
C ALA A 136 3.10 4.39 17.11
N GLY A 137 4.17 4.10 16.39
CA GLY A 137 4.23 3.07 15.38
C GLY A 137 4.55 1.70 15.97
N ASP A 138 4.58 0.71 15.09
CA ASP A 138 5.16 -0.60 15.40
C ASP A 138 6.67 -0.45 15.70
N PRO A 139 7.27 -1.32 16.55
CA PRO A 139 8.70 -1.30 16.85
C PRO A 139 9.64 -1.42 15.63
N ALA A 140 9.10 -1.80 14.47
CA ALA A 140 9.87 -1.79 13.22
C ALA A 140 10.20 -0.38 12.72
N TYR A 141 9.46 0.64 13.14
CA TYR A 141 9.72 2.04 12.79
C TYR A 141 10.61 2.69 13.82
N ASP A 142 11.70 3.30 13.38
CA ASP A 142 12.61 4.09 14.22
C ASP A 142 12.05 5.50 14.48
N GLU A 143 11.35 6.07 13.49
CA GLU A 143 10.80 7.42 13.54
C GLU A 143 9.39 7.44 12.94
N MET A 144 8.51 8.30 13.46
CA MET A 144 7.14 8.45 12.99
C MET A 144 6.83 9.91 12.65
N TYR A 145 6.24 10.13 11.48
CA TYR A 145 5.91 11.44 10.91
C TYR A 145 4.46 11.52 10.45
N THR A 146 3.95 12.74 10.26
CA THR A 146 2.66 13.02 9.63
C THR A 146 2.84 13.35 8.14
N PHE A 147 1.72 13.47 7.39
CA PHE A 147 1.78 13.88 5.99
C PHE A 147 2.29 15.32 5.80
N GLU A 148 2.05 16.20 6.78
CA GLU A 148 2.55 17.57 6.77
C GLU A 148 4.08 17.64 6.91
N GLU A 149 4.69 16.64 7.54
CA GLU A 149 6.13 16.56 7.75
C GLU A 149 6.86 15.87 6.56
N LEU A 150 6.12 15.39 5.53
CA LEU A 150 6.65 14.57 4.45
C LEU A 150 7.82 15.25 3.70
N ASP A 151 7.72 16.54 3.41
CA ASP A 151 8.75 17.29 2.68
C ASP A 151 10.09 17.37 3.44
N SER A 152 10.06 17.23 4.77
CA SER A 152 11.27 17.16 5.61
C SER A 152 11.89 15.77 5.66
N VAL A 153 11.12 14.74 5.29
CA VAL A 153 11.52 13.33 5.36
C VAL A 153 12.08 12.84 4.03
N LEU A 154 11.49 13.27 2.91
CA LEU A 154 11.86 12.81 1.56
C LEU A 154 13.35 12.98 1.24
N PRO A 155 14.02 14.12 1.55
CA PRO A 155 15.46 14.29 1.28
C PRO A 155 16.38 13.31 2.03
N LYS A 156 15.85 12.65 3.07
CA LYS A 156 16.58 11.66 3.89
C LYS A 156 16.26 10.22 3.48
N THR A 157 15.50 10.03 2.40
CA THR A 157 14.93 8.74 1.99
C THR A 157 15.67 8.18 0.79
N GLU A 158 16.21 6.99 0.92
CA GLU A 158 16.84 6.26 -0.18
C GLU A 158 15.85 5.28 -0.86
N ILE A 159 14.93 4.72 -0.06
CA ILE A 159 13.90 3.81 -0.53
C ILE A 159 12.55 4.32 -0.01
N LEU A 160 11.65 4.64 -0.93
CA LEU A 160 10.30 5.07 -0.61
C LEU A 160 9.32 3.97 -0.96
N VAL A 161 8.54 3.53 0.04
CA VAL A 161 7.46 2.56 -0.14
C VAL A 161 6.14 3.24 0.12
N MET A 162 5.18 3.06 -0.77
CA MET A 162 3.85 3.64 -0.65
C MET A 162 2.80 2.54 -0.51
N ALA A 163 2.14 2.49 0.67
CA ALA A 163 1.09 1.53 1.04
C ALA A 163 -0.10 2.27 1.65
N LEU A 164 -0.57 3.30 0.93
CA LEU A 164 -1.67 4.18 1.33
C LEU A 164 -2.98 3.74 0.67
N PRO A 165 -4.12 3.92 1.34
CA PRO A 165 -5.42 3.85 0.68
C PRO A 165 -5.57 5.02 -0.31
N ALA A 166 -6.33 4.80 -1.40
CA ALA A 166 -6.70 5.87 -2.33
C ALA A 166 -7.78 6.76 -1.70
N THR A 167 -7.40 7.96 -1.28
CA THR A 167 -8.30 8.97 -0.71
C THR A 167 -8.03 10.33 -1.36
N LYS A 168 -8.91 11.31 -1.13
CA LYS A 168 -8.69 12.70 -1.59
C LYS A 168 -7.37 13.28 -1.05
N GLU A 169 -6.98 12.92 0.17
CA GLU A 169 -5.77 13.42 0.84
C GLU A 169 -4.48 12.72 0.32
N THR A 170 -4.59 11.46 -0.09
CA THR A 170 -3.44 10.68 -0.58
C THR A 170 -3.27 10.72 -2.08
N ASN A 171 -4.29 11.24 -2.80
CA ASN A 171 -4.20 11.43 -4.23
C ASN A 171 -3.11 12.45 -4.56
N HIS A 172 -2.19 12.08 -5.45
CA HIS A 172 -1.00 12.89 -5.81
C HIS A 172 -0.13 13.31 -4.62
N ILE A 173 -0.13 12.58 -3.50
CA ILE A 173 0.71 12.88 -2.33
C ILE A 173 2.22 12.95 -2.70
N LEU A 174 2.64 12.18 -3.70
CA LEU A 174 3.95 12.31 -4.36
C LEU A 174 3.77 13.14 -5.63
N SER A 175 3.85 14.46 -5.50
CA SER A 175 3.89 15.36 -6.65
C SER A 175 5.27 15.31 -7.35
N ARG A 176 5.37 15.94 -8.53
CA ARG A 176 6.66 16.04 -9.26
C ARG A 176 7.73 16.74 -8.41
N GLU A 177 7.34 17.77 -7.66
CA GLU A 177 8.22 18.55 -6.79
C GLU A 177 8.73 17.67 -5.64
N ARG A 178 7.86 16.86 -5.04
CA ARG A 178 8.23 15.93 -3.96
C ARG A 178 9.15 14.79 -4.42
N ILE A 179 8.98 14.33 -5.66
CA ILE A 179 9.88 13.32 -6.25
C ILE A 179 11.27 13.91 -6.54
N ALA A 180 11.38 15.22 -6.69
CA ALA A 180 12.64 15.91 -6.95
C ALA A 180 13.44 16.25 -5.66
N LEU A 181 12.84 16.06 -4.47
CA LEU A 181 13.51 16.24 -3.18
C LEU A 181 14.46 15.07 -2.88
#